data_43e2e6d1162d1e2fbc29eedbfba27402
#
_entry.id   43e2e6d1162d1e2fbc29eedbfba27402
#
_cell.length_a   1.000
_cell.length_b   1.000
_cell.length_c   1.000
_cell.angle_alpha   90.00
_cell.angle_beta   90.00
_cell.angle_gamma   90.00
#
_symmetry.space_group_name_H-M   'P 1'
#
loop_
_entity.id
_entity.type
_entity.pdbx_description
1 polymer ?
#
loop_
_entity_poly.entity_id
_entity_poly.type
_entity_poly.pdbx_seq_one_letter_code
_entity_poly.pdbx_strand_id
1 'polypeptide(L)'
;MPMKSIAAAAAALLAVTGAPALAQDAPAAAATQSAPARWSGLTVAEITGRLTAAGLTVAPPQTNNDRVYLRVEDGPMRWVMTLFSCTDGACPDVQFTAVFSGADATPDIVSRWNGDRRFVKAFYAAPETEGADPQAVAQYDVLLSAGAGPRQLDDPIQVWRSLANDLGRTVARPQAGAAAPAN
;
A
#
# COMPACT_ATOMS: atom_id res chain seq x y z
N MET A 1 -68.29 8.45 -38.16
CA MET A 1 -69.41 9.48 -38.11
C MET A 1 -68.98 10.62 -37.24
N PRO A 2 -69.37 11.82 -37.50
CA PRO A 2 -68.80 12.70 -38.54
C PRO A 2 -68.24 14.01 -37.98
N MET A 3 -67.30 14.64 -38.75
CA MET A 3 -67.48 16.01 -39.29
C MET A 3 -67.74 17.15 -38.30
N LYS A 4 -67.09 18.28 -38.36
CA LYS A 4 -66.96 19.37 -39.38
C LYS A 4 -65.99 20.42 -38.77
N SER A 5 -64.99 20.88 -39.52
CA SER A 5 -64.99 22.08 -40.39
C SER A 5 -65.25 23.42 -39.72
N ILE A 6 -64.30 24.35 -39.88
CA ILE A 6 -64.36 25.66 -40.57
C ILE A 6 -63.39 26.60 -39.90
N ALA A 7 -62.26 26.96 -40.45
CA ALA A 7 -61.93 28.11 -41.28
C ALA A 7 -62.16 29.49 -40.68
N ALA A 8 -61.06 30.26 -40.60
CA ALA A 8 -61.03 31.62 -41.18
C ALA A 8 -59.66 32.29 -40.96
N ALA A 9 -59.21 32.90 -41.98
CA ALA A 9 -58.02 33.66 -42.22
C ALA A 9 -58.03 35.04 -41.53
N ALA A 10 -56.84 35.53 -41.17
CA ALA A 10 -56.59 36.98 -41.21
C ALA A 10 -55.09 37.21 -41.39
N ALA A 11 -54.74 37.84 -42.45
CA ALA A 11 -53.40 38.34 -42.73
C ALA A 11 -53.16 39.65 -42.02
N ALA A 12 -51.94 39.79 -41.46
CA ALA A 12 -51.40 41.11 -41.09
C ALA A 12 -49.89 41.13 -41.38
N LEU A 13 -49.56 41.93 -42.40
CA LEU A 13 -48.19 42.38 -42.63
C LEU A 13 -47.78 43.33 -41.49
N LEU A 14 -46.58 43.17 -40.96
CA LEU A 14 -45.86 44.25 -40.31
C LEU A 14 -44.32 44.02 -40.34
N ALA A 15 -43.68 44.91 -41.04
CA ALA A 15 -42.42 45.61 -40.75
C ALA A 15 -41.16 44.81 -40.32
N VAL A 16 -40.23 44.83 -41.25
CA VAL A 16 -38.79 44.57 -41.06
C VAL A 16 -38.22 45.65 -40.16
N THR A 17 -37.75 45.27 -38.98
CA THR A 17 -36.82 46.09 -38.17
C THR A 17 -35.50 45.31 -38.07
N GLY A 18 -34.43 45.93 -38.56
CA GLY A 18 -33.08 45.37 -38.55
C GLY A 18 -32.62 45.04 -37.14
N ALA A 19 -32.24 43.83 -36.95
CA ALA A 19 -31.54 43.41 -35.73
C ALA A 19 -30.07 43.85 -35.81
N PRO A 20 -29.48 44.43 -34.74
CA PRO A 20 -28.05 44.66 -34.68
C PRO A 20 -27.33 43.30 -34.64
N ALA A 21 -26.29 43.20 -35.46
CA ALA A 21 -25.37 42.07 -35.41
C ALA A 21 -24.74 42.01 -34.00
N LEU A 22 -25.14 40.98 -33.24
CA LEU A 22 -24.42 40.64 -32.03
C LEU A 22 -23.03 40.13 -32.44
N ALA A 23 -22.01 40.84 -32.02
CA ALA A 23 -20.65 40.33 -32.08
C ALA A 23 -20.61 39.00 -31.36
N GLN A 24 -20.32 37.92 -32.11
CA GLN A 24 -20.00 36.64 -31.51
C GLN A 24 -18.66 36.81 -30.76
N ASP A 25 -18.75 36.84 -29.42
CA ASP A 25 -17.58 36.68 -28.61
C ASP A 25 -16.88 35.39 -29.06
N ALA A 26 -15.63 35.53 -29.47
CA ALA A 26 -14.79 34.37 -29.76
C ALA A 26 -14.80 33.45 -28.53
N PRO A 27 -14.94 32.12 -28.70
CA PRO A 27 -14.89 31.22 -27.56
C PRO A 27 -13.58 31.45 -26.83
N ALA A 28 -13.66 31.83 -25.54
CA ALA A 28 -12.54 31.90 -24.66
C ALA A 28 -11.79 30.57 -24.77
N ALA A 29 -10.50 30.62 -25.10
CA ALA A 29 -9.66 29.45 -25.18
C ALA A 29 -9.88 28.62 -23.93
N ALA A 30 -10.41 27.42 -24.08
CA ALA A 30 -10.62 26.49 -23.00
C ALA A 30 -9.26 26.32 -22.32
N ALA A 31 -9.13 26.83 -21.09
CA ALA A 31 -7.96 26.60 -20.29
C ALA A 31 -7.76 25.08 -20.23
N THR A 32 -6.67 24.62 -20.80
CA THR A 32 -6.29 23.21 -20.75
C THR A 32 -6.11 22.87 -19.29
N GLN A 33 -7.13 22.32 -18.66
CA GLN A 33 -7.02 21.78 -17.32
C GLN A 33 -6.02 20.65 -17.41
N SER A 34 -4.80 20.88 -16.91
CA SER A 34 -3.82 19.83 -16.71
C SER A 34 -4.51 18.73 -15.91
N ALA A 35 -4.48 17.49 -16.41
CA ALA A 35 -4.95 16.36 -15.62
C ALA A 35 -4.28 16.43 -14.23
N PRO A 36 -5.02 16.19 -13.14
CA PRO A 36 -4.43 16.21 -11.81
C PRO A 36 -3.23 15.27 -11.80
N ALA A 37 -2.10 15.76 -11.27
CA ALA A 37 -0.89 14.96 -11.17
C ALA A 37 -1.25 13.63 -10.47
N ARG A 38 -0.94 12.52 -11.14
CA ARG A 38 -1.18 11.19 -10.55
C ARG A 38 -0.32 11.09 -9.29
N TRP A 39 -0.95 10.75 -8.17
CA TRP A 39 -0.22 10.51 -6.92
C TRP A 39 0.74 9.32 -7.12
N SER A 40 2.00 9.52 -6.81
CA SER A 40 3.08 8.55 -7.03
C SER A 40 3.50 7.80 -5.77
N GLY A 41 2.98 8.17 -4.59
CA GLY A 41 3.33 7.52 -3.34
C GLY A 41 3.85 8.47 -2.26
N LEU A 42 4.42 7.91 -1.20
CA LEU A 42 5.22 8.63 -0.22
C LEU A 42 6.69 8.62 -0.65
N THR A 43 7.40 9.69 -0.38
CA THR A 43 8.84 9.74 -0.61
C THR A 43 9.59 8.84 0.39
N VAL A 44 10.76 8.36 -0.02
CA VAL A 44 11.66 7.58 0.87
C VAL A 44 11.97 8.36 2.16
N ALA A 45 12.12 9.67 2.07
CA ALA A 45 12.38 10.55 3.22
C ALA A 45 11.18 10.59 4.20
N GLU A 46 9.95 10.70 3.68
CA GLU A 46 8.73 10.68 4.51
C GLU A 46 8.57 9.34 5.22
N ILE A 47 8.79 8.22 4.51
CA ILE A 47 8.71 6.88 5.08
C ILE A 47 9.79 6.70 6.17
N THR A 48 11.04 7.05 5.88
CA THR A 48 12.15 6.98 6.84
C THR A 48 11.88 7.84 8.07
N GLY A 49 11.43 9.08 7.85
CA GLY A 49 11.05 9.99 8.95
C GLY A 49 9.93 9.42 9.82
N ARG A 50 8.96 8.71 9.22
CA ARG A 50 7.87 8.08 9.97
C ARG A 50 8.34 6.90 10.81
N LEU A 51 9.21 6.04 10.26
CA LEU A 51 9.83 4.95 11.00
C LEU A 51 10.66 5.46 12.17
N THR A 52 11.47 6.50 11.95
CA THR A 52 12.27 7.13 13.01
C THR A 52 11.38 7.75 14.10
N ALA A 53 10.30 8.43 13.72
CA ALA A 53 9.33 8.96 14.68
C ALA A 53 8.62 7.89 15.51
N ALA A 54 8.54 6.65 15.00
CA ALA A 54 8.05 5.48 15.74
C ALA A 54 9.11 4.85 16.67
N GLY A 55 10.30 5.47 16.79
CA GLY A 55 11.40 5.00 17.64
C GLY A 55 12.27 3.90 17.02
N LEU A 56 12.25 3.76 15.71
CA LEU A 56 12.99 2.75 14.96
C LEU A 56 14.31 3.33 14.43
N THR A 57 15.34 2.51 14.36
CA THR A 57 16.60 2.87 13.71
C THR A 57 16.57 2.39 12.25
N VAL A 58 16.76 3.31 11.32
CA VAL A 58 16.73 3.03 9.89
C VAL A 58 18.11 3.26 9.29
N ALA A 59 18.67 2.22 8.66
CA ALA A 59 19.92 2.35 7.92
C ALA A 59 19.71 3.15 6.62
N PRO A 60 20.79 3.69 6.03
CA PRO A 60 20.71 4.39 4.75
C PRO A 60 19.98 3.55 3.69
N PRO A 61 19.08 4.15 2.90
CA PRO A 61 18.34 3.46 1.85
C PRO A 61 19.27 2.81 0.83
N GLN A 62 18.91 1.61 0.38
CA GLN A 62 19.61 0.91 -0.70
C GLN A 62 18.65 0.72 -1.87
N THR A 63 19.08 1.08 -3.07
CA THR A 63 18.29 0.93 -4.28
C THR A 63 18.87 -0.23 -5.12
N ASN A 64 17.98 -1.09 -5.59
CA ASN A 64 18.32 -2.13 -6.55
C ASN A 64 17.15 -2.26 -7.55
N ASN A 65 17.45 -1.98 -8.83
CA ASN A 65 16.44 -1.83 -9.88
C ASN A 65 15.40 -0.75 -9.51
N ASP A 66 14.11 -1.10 -9.55
CA ASP A 66 12.94 -0.26 -9.26
C ASP A 66 12.50 -0.31 -7.78
N ARG A 67 13.33 -0.89 -6.89
CA ARG A 67 12.99 -1.09 -5.47
C ARG A 67 13.95 -0.35 -4.56
N VAL A 68 13.41 0.16 -3.46
CA VAL A 68 14.21 0.72 -2.38
C VAL A 68 14.06 -0.14 -1.14
N TYR A 69 15.17 -0.44 -0.49
CA TYR A 69 15.23 -1.28 0.71
C TYR A 69 15.66 -0.44 1.90
N LEU A 70 14.85 -0.44 2.96
CA LEU A 70 15.17 0.16 4.25
C LEU A 70 15.40 -0.96 5.25
N ARG A 71 16.64 -1.10 5.74
CA ARG A 71 16.92 -2.00 6.87
C ARG A 71 16.55 -1.28 8.16
N VAL A 72 15.75 -1.95 8.97
CA VAL A 72 15.19 -1.37 10.19
C VAL A 72 15.56 -2.23 11.40
N GLU A 73 15.98 -1.58 12.48
CA GLU A 73 16.21 -2.18 13.77
C GLU A 73 15.13 -1.72 14.76
N ASP A 74 14.49 -2.68 15.41
CA ASP A 74 13.45 -2.50 16.42
C ASP A 74 13.79 -3.32 17.67
N GLY A 75 14.64 -2.78 18.52
CA GLY A 75 15.24 -3.52 19.61
C GLY A 75 16.05 -4.72 19.11
N PRO A 76 15.72 -5.95 19.53
CA PRO A 76 16.42 -7.15 19.06
C PRO A 76 15.97 -7.60 17.66
N MET A 77 14.82 -7.13 17.18
CA MET A 77 14.27 -7.51 15.88
C MET A 77 14.89 -6.69 14.77
N ARG A 78 15.29 -7.37 13.69
CA ARG A 78 15.74 -6.74 12.44
C ARG A 78 14.81 -7.15 11.32
N TRP A 79 14.47 -6.17 10.47
CA TRP A 79 13.58 -6.39 9.35
C TRP A 79 13.86 -5.42 8.20
N VAL A 80 13.27 -5.67 7.07
CA VAL A 80 13.43 -4.86 5.87
C VAL A 80 12.06 -4.33 5.44
N MET A 81 11.99 -3.04 5.14
CA MET A 81 10.89 -2.49 4.36
C MET A 81 11.35 -2.38 2.91
N THR A 82 10.65 -3.06 2.03
CA THR A 82 10.84 -2.93 0.58
C THR A 82 9.78 -1.98 0.04
N LEU A 83 10.22 -0.96 -0.68
CA LEU A 83 9.36 0.00 -1.36
C LEU A 83 9.33 -0.37 -2.85
N PHE A 84 8.13 -0.43 -3.42
CA PHE A 84 7.89 -0.86 -4.79
C PHE A 84 7.35 0.25 -5.66
N SER A 85 7.45 0.05 -6.98
CA SER A 85 6.85 0.93 -7.99
C SER A 85 7.26 2.39 -7.84
N CYS A 86 8.47 2.62 -7.32
CA CYS A 86 8.97 3.97 -7.05
C CYS A 86 9.17 4.77 -8.34
N THR A 87 8.60 5.98 -8.39
CA THR A 87 8.75 6.92 -9.49
C THR A 87 9.11 8.29 -8.91
N ASP A 88 10.16 8.92 -9.42
CA ASP A 88 10.66 10.22 -8.95
C ASP A 88 10.89 10.27 -7.42
N GLY A 89 11.35 9.15 -6.84
CA GLY A 89 11.64 9.03 -5.42
C GLY A 89 10.43 8.86 -4.50
N ALA A 90 9.23 8.69 -5.04
CA ALA A 90 8.01 8.36 -4.31
C ALA A 90 7.52 6.95 -4.66
N CYS A 91 7.00 6.22 -3.67
CA CYS A 91 6.64 4.82 -3.76
C CYS A 91 5.20 4.61 -3.26
N PRO A 92 4.30 3.99 -4.06
CA PRO A 92 2.88 3.83 -3.70
C PRO A 92 2.59 2.62 -2.82
N ASP A 93 3.52 1.69 -2.70
CA ASP A 93 3.33 0.49 -1.89
C ASP A 93 4.61 0.06 -1.17
N VAL A 94 4.44 -0.58 -0.02
CA VAL A 94 5.53 -1.04 0.81
C VAL A 94 5.27 -2.44 1.35
N GLN A 95 6.33 -3.23 1.52
CA GLN A 95 6.27 -4.54 2.16
C GLN A 95 7.23 -4.58 3.34
N PHE A 96 6.74 -5.02 4.47
CA PHE A 96 7.54 -5.36 5.65
C PHE A 96 7.94 -6.83 5.55
N THR A 97 9.20 -7.14 5.82
CA THR A 97 9.71 -8.52 5.79
C THR A 97 10.69 -8.75 6.94
N ALA A 98 10.49 -9.83 7.70
CA ALA A 98 11.42 -10.32 8.71
C ALA A 98 11.62 -11.83 8.58
N VAL A 99 12.82 -12.30 8.92
CA VAL A 99 13.18 -13.72 8.91
C VAL A 99 13.50 -14.15 10.33
N PHE A 100 12.87 -15.23 10.75
CA PHE A 100 13.09 -15.84 12.06
C PHE A 100 13.55 -17.29 11.88
N SER A 101 14.70 -17.64 12.43
CA SER A 101 15.22 -19.00 12.42
C SER A 101 14.95 -19.67 13.75
N GLY A 102 14.61 -20.95 13.74
CA GLY A 102 14.41 -21.74 14.93
C GLY A 102 13.84 -23.13 14.64
N ALA A 103 14.09 -24.08 15.50
CA ALA A 103 13.67 -25.47 15.34
C ALA A 103 12.14 -25.62 15.18
N ASP A 104 11.36 -24.69 15.74
CA ASP A 104 9.91 -24.68 15.65
C ASP A 104 9.37 -23.95 14.40
N ALA A 105 10.21 -23.46 13.51
CA ALA A 105 9.81 -22.94 12.21
C ALA A 105 9.42 -24.09 11.26
N THR A 106 8.29 -24.75 11.53
CA THR A 106 7.78 -25.86 10.72
C THR A 106 6.60 -25.43 9.85
N PRO A 107 6.30 -26.14 8.74
CA PRO A 107 5.13 -25.85 7.91
C PRO A 107 3.83 -25.82 8.72
N ASP A 108 3.66 -26.73 9.66
CA ASP A 108 2.44 -26.84 10.47
C ASP A 108 2.27 -25.67 11.45
N ILE A 109 3.38 -25.24 12.09
CA ILE A 109 3.37 -24.09 13.00
C ILE A 109 3.09 -22.81 12.24
N VAL A 110 3.75 -22.61 11.08
CA VAL A 110 3.54 -21.43 10.23
C VAL A 110 2.11 -21.42 9.67
N SER A 111 1.59 -22.55 9.22
CA SER A 111 0.20 -22.66 8.71
C SER A 111 -0.81 -22.31 9.81
N ARG A 112 -0.66 -22.87 11.00
CA ARG A 112 -1.53 -22.61 12.15
C ARG A 112 -1.47 -21.14 12.56
N TRP A 113 -0.27 -20.57 12.67
CA TRP A 113 -0.08 -19.16 12.97
C TRP A 113 -0.80 -18.26 11.96
N ASN A 114 -0.71 -18.58 10.67
CA ASN A 114 -1.42 -17.85 9.60
C ASN A 114 -2.95 -17.94 9.73
N GLY A 115 -3.48 -19.06 10.18
CA GLY A 115 -4.90 -19.25 10.42
C GLY A 115 -5.45 -18.36 11.55
N ASP A 116 -4.63 -18.14 12.57
CA ASP A 116 -5.00 -17.39 13.77
C ASP A 116 -4.72 -15.89 13.66
N ARG A 117 -4.03 -15.44 12.62
CA ARG A 117 -3.58 -14.05 12.49
C ARG A 117 -4.10 -13.39 11.21
N ARG A 118 -4.42 -12.10 11.35
CA ARG A 118 -4.78 -11.21 10.24
C ARG A 118 -3.55 -10.38 9.85
N PHE A 119 -3.62 -9.76 8.69
CA PHE A 119 -2.65 -8.81 8.13
C PHE A 119 -1.30 -9.41 7.75
N VAL A 120 -0.45 -9.73 8.74
CA VAL A 120 0.86 -10.35 8.49
C VAL A 120 0.65 -11.83 8.15
N LYS A 121 1.38 -12.30 7.15
CA LYS A 121 1.46 -13.73 6.79
C LYS A 121 2.90 -14.21 6.88
N ALA A 122 3.05 -15.49 7.15
CA ALA A 122 4.36 -16.12 7.24
C ALA A 122 4.50 -17.25 6.21
N PHE A 123 5.73 -17.48 5.77
CA PHE A 123 6.10 -18.57 4.89
C PHE A 123 7.15 -19.42 5.56
N TYR A 124 7.03 -20.73 5.41
CA TYR A 124 8.09 -21.65 5.78
C TYR A 124 9.20 -21.61 4.71
N ALA A 125 10.44 -21.48 5.14
CA ALA A 125 11.60 -21.67 4.30
C ALA A 125 12.44 -22.82 4.86
N ALA A 126 12.68 -23.85 4.02
CA ALA A 126 13.52 -24.97 4.38
C ALA A 126 14.98 -24.51 4.59
N PRO A 127 15.77 -25.24 5.40
CA PRO A 127 17.17 -24.95 5.56
C PRO A 127 17.90 -24.97 4.21
N GLU A 128 18.74 -23.98 3.93
CA GLU A 128 19.54 -23.93 2.70
C GLU A 128 20.73 -24.89 2.73
N THR A 129 21.19 -25.23 3.92
CA THR A 129 22.31 -26.13 4.15
C THR A 129 21.98 -27.15 5.21
N GLU A 130 22.59 -28.34 5.12
CA GLU A 130 22.46 -29.39 6.13
C GLU A 130 22.90 -28.88 7.52
N GLY A 131 22.05 -29.08 8.53
CA GLY A 131 22.30 -28.65 9.89
C GLY A 131 21.96 -27.19 10.21
N ALA A 132 21.49 -26.41 9.23
CA ALA A 132 20.93 -25.08 9.49
C ALA A 132 19.49 -25.20 10.02
N ASP A 133 19.08 -24.23 10.82
CA ASP A 133 17.70 -24.15 11.29
C ASP A 133 16.75 -23.75 10.13
N PRO A 134 15.55 -24.30 10.12
CA PRO A 134 14.49 -23.81 9.24
C PRO A 134 14.08 -22.38 9.62
N GLN A 135 13.39 -21.71 8.69
CA GLN A 135 13.02 -20.31 8.85
C GLN A 135 11.52 -20.09 8.65
N ALA A 136 11.00 -19.10 9.36
CA ALA A 136 9.71 -18.49 9.07
C ALA A 136 9.94 -17.05 8.59
N VAL A 137 9.45 -16.74 7.40
CA VAL A 137 9.54 -15.42 6.79
C VAL A 137 8.21 -14.72 6.93
N ALA A 138 8.14 -13.68 7.78
CA ALA A 138 6.95 -12.84 7.91
C ALA A 138 6.90 -11.80 6.80
N GLN A 139 5.72 -11.54 6.23
CA GLN A 139 5.48 -10.47 5.27
C GLN A 139 4.17 -9.73 5.54
N TYR A 140 4.18 -8.44 5.26
CA TYR A 140 3.01 -7.58 5.33
C TYR A 140 3.07 -6.53 4.24
N ASP A 141 2.12 -6.59 3.30
CA ASP A 141 2.00 -5.65 2.19
C ASP A 141 1.02 -4.54 2.54
N VAL A 142 1.41 -3.30 2.27
CA VAL A 142 0.60 -2.11 2.53
C VAL A 142 0.56 -1.24 1.30
N LEU A 143 -0.63 -1.11 0.72
CA LEU A 143 -0.90 -0.13 -0.33
C LEU A 143 -1.14 1.23 0.30
N LEU A 144 -0.39 2.22 -0.15
CA LEU A 144 -0.51 3.58 0.35
C LEU A 144 -1.64 4.33 -0.37
N SER A 145 -2.37 5.16 0.36
CA SER A 145 -3.53 5.90 -0.15
C SER A 145 -3.18 7.35 -0.44
N ALA A 146 -3.61 7.84 -1.61
CA ALA A 146 -3.46 9.23 -1.99
C ALA A 146 -4.08 10.18 -0.95
N GLY A 147 -3.33 11.22 -0.57
CA GLY A 147 -3.79 12.26 0.35
C GLY A 147 -3.77 11.88 1.84
N ALA A 148 -3.51 10.62 2.19
CA ALA A 148 -3.46 10.19 3.59
C ALA A 148 -2.15 10.59 4.32
N GLY A 149 -1.12 10.95 3.56
CA GLY A 149 0.18 11.38 4.09
C GLY A 149 0.95 10.26 4.83
N PRO A 150 2.15 10.59 5.39
CA PRO A 150 3.01 9.56 6.00
C PRO A 150 2.43 8.91 7.25
N ARG A 151 1.46 9.54 7.93
CA ARG A 151 0.81 8.97 9.12
C ARG A 151 -0.02 7.72 8.85
N GLN A 152 -0.35 7.44 7.59
CA GLN A 152 -1.01 6.20 7.21
C GLN A 152 -0.18 4.94 7.53
N LEU A 153 1.12 5.10 7.81
CA LEU A 153 2.01 4.01 8.25
C LEU A 153 1.96 3.73 9.75
N ASP A 154 1.26 4.55 10.55
CA ASP A 154 1.25 4.42 12.02
C ASP A 154 0.69 3.07 12.46
N ASP A 155 -0.53 2.75 12.03
CA ASP A 155 -1.17 1.48 12.36
C ASP A 155 -0.44 0.27 11.74
N PRO A 156 -0.05 0.29 10.44
CA PRO A 156 0.78 -0.76 9.86
C PRO A 156 2.07 -1.06 10.64
N ILE A 157 2.80 -0.04 11.10
CA ILE A 157 4.01 -0.22 11.90
C ILE A 157 3.68 -0.92 13.22
N GLN A 158 2.60 -0.52 13.92
CA GLN A 158 2.21 -1.15 15.19
C GLN A 158 1.76 -2.60 15.00
N VAL A 159 0.94 -2.86 13.97
CA VAL A 159 0.49 -4.21 13.60
C VAL A 159 1.69 -5.10 13.29
N TRP A 160 2.62 -4.60 12.46
CA TRP A 160 3.85 -5.30 12.10
C TRP A 160 4.67 -5.67 13.33
N ARG A 161 5.00 -4.69 14.18
CA ARG A 161 5.79 -4.91 15.41
C ARG A 161 5.18 -5.97 16.32
N SER A 162 3.87 -5.92 16.51
CA SER A 162 3.15 -6.88 17.33
C SER A 162 3.22 -8.29 16.77
N LEU A 163 2.85 -8.46 15.49
CA LEU A 163 2.71 -9.78 14.88
C LEU A 163 4.06 -10.41 14.49
N ALA A 164 5.03 -9.63 14.03
CA ALA A 164 6.37 -10.13 13.74
C ALA A 164 7.07 -10.62 15.02
N ASN A 165 6.95 -9.87 16.13
CA ASN A 165 7.46 -10.32 17.43
C ASN A 165 6.73 -11.58 17.93
N ASP A 166 5.43 -11.70 17.71
CA ASP A 166 4.66 -12.90 18.06
C ASP A 166 5.13 -14.12 17.27
N LEU A 167 5.35 -13.98 15.96
CA LEU A 167 5.92 -15.05 15.14
C LEU A 167 7.33 -15.45 15.63
N GLY A 168 8.20 -14.47 15.86
CA GLY A 168 9.56 -14.71 16.36
C GLY A 168 9.55 -15.53 17.65
N ARG A 169 8.69 -15.18 18.60
CA ARG A 169 8.54 -15.97 19.85
C ARG A 169 7.96 -17.34 19.60
N THR A 170 7.08 -17.49 18.61
CA THR A 170 6.44 -18.78 18.29
C THR A 170 7.45 -19.78 17.74
N VAL A 171 8.35 -19.34 16.85
CA VAL A 171 9.33 -20.21 16.19
C VAL A 171 10.63 -20.41 17.02
N ALA A 172 10.91 -19.51 17.95
CA ALA A 172 12.07 -19.60 18.84
C ALA A 172 11.78 -20.37 20.14
N ARG A 173 10.56 -20.86 20.36
CA ARG A 173 10.24 -21.63 21.57
C ARG A 173 11.03 -22.93 21.59
N PRO A 174 11.72 -23.26 22.70
CA PRO A 174 12.17 -24.63 22.91
C PRO A 174 10.93 -25.54 22.86
N GLN A 175 10.99 -26.62 22.10
CA GLN A 175 9.89 -27.58 22.10
C GLN A 175 9.62 -28.05 23.53
N ALA A 176 8.44 -27.73 24.07
CA ALA A 176 7.96 -28.33 25.29
C ALA A 176 7.68 -29.80 24.99
N GLY A 177 8.69 -30.70 25.15
CA GLY A 177 8.50 -32.12 24.90
C GLY A 177 9.71 -32.90 24.41
N ALA A 178 10.86 -32.29 24.17
CA ALA A 178 12.09 -33.08 24.08
C ALA A 178 12.43 -33.58 25.49
N ALA A 179 11.77 -34.67 25.92
CA ALA A 179 12.21 -35.39 27.11
C ALA A 179 13.69 -35.75 26.91
N ALA A 180 14.53 -35.31 27.83
CA ALA A 180 15.92 -35.74 27.88
C ALA A 180 15.93 -37.28 27.82
N PRO A 181 16.85 -37.92 27.04
CA PRO A 181 17.00 -39.35 27.07
C PRO A 181 17.23 -39.76 28.51
N ALA A 182 16.36 -40.66 29.02
CA ALA A 182 16.58 -41.28 30.32
C ALA A 182 17.90 -42.06 30.28
N ASN A 183 18.86 -41.68 31.14
CA ASN A 183 20.06 -42.45 31.36
C ASN A 183 19.72 -43.79 32.05
#